data_ba350dd79df79ab1cb4f2ce2159d356e
#
_entry.id   ba350dd79df79ab1cb4f2ce2159d356e
#
_cell.length_a   1.000
_cell.length_b   1.000
_cell.length_c   1.000
_cell.angle_alpha   90.00
_cell.angle_beta   90.00
_cell.angle_gamma   90.00
#
_symmetry.space_group_name_H-M   'P 1'
#
loop_
_entity.id
_entity.type
_entity.pdbx_description
1 polymer ?
#
loop_
_entity_poly.entity_id
_entity_poly.type
_entity_poly.pdbx_seq_one_letter_code
_entity_poly.pdbx_strand_id
1 'polypeptide(L)'
;MRPNVLSGIRSVLIGFVVSSMVNFPAMAASAKPLGMVVIANHAKVDNANAEIGADVFAGDALATDSTGTMRMKVGASQVYLLASTSATLAPGEDRVRAKVTQGTLGFSTSSPSQLEIGTPLGVVRGGDGQRVFAQVAVLSPTKMQISAYEGSLLVIAANGDRKTIAEGETLEGTLAAPEPGGGQDQYGVGHDGINWKHVAFVAGAAAVLGGTALALWLEQTESCTVPPCNGGF
;
A
#
# COMPACT_ATOMS: atom_id res chain seq x y z
N MET A 1 -2.13 -46.88 -64.71
CA MET A 1 -1.47 -45.80 -63.94
C MET A 1 -2.53 -45.12 -63.10
N ARG A 2 -2.49 -45.28 -61.80
CA ARG A 2 -3.41 -44.60 -60.85
C ARG A 2 -2.65 -43.45 -60.20
N PRO A 3 -3.08 -42.21 -60.31
CA PRO A 3 -2.39 -41.09 -59.64
C PRO A 3 -2.60 -41.19 -58.13
N ASN A 4 -1.50 -40.96 -57.36
CA ASN A 4 -1.49 -40.95 -55.90
C ASN A 4 -2.19 -39.70 -55.36
N VAL A 5 -3.49 -39.79 -55.12
CA VAL A 5 -4.31 -38.72 -54.53
C VAL A 5 -3.91 -38.41 -53.07
N LEU A 6 -3.22 -39.33 -52.41
CA LEU A 6 -2.80 -39.17 -50.99
C LEU A 6 -1.65 -38.19 -50.74
N SER A 7 -0.87 -37.81 -51.76
CA SER A 7 0.23 -36.86 -51.65
C SER A 7 -0.25 -35.41 -51.54
N GLY A 8 -1.35 -35.05 -52.19
CA GLY A 8 -1.90 -33.68 -52.16
C GLY A 8 -2.53 -33.28 -50.84
N ILE A 9 -3.15 -34.25 -50.13
CA ILE A 9 -3.87 -33.99 -48.89
C ILE A 9 -2.89 -33.68 -47.74
N ARG A 10 -1.70 -34.32 -47.70
CA ARG A 10 -0.67 -34.03 -46.65
C ARG A 10 -0.10 -32.63 -46.79
N SER A 11 0.12 -32.10 -47.96
CA SER A 11 0.69 -30.78 -48.17
C SER A 11 -0.31 -29.65 -47.81
N VAL A 12 -1.60 -29.85 -48.04
CA VAL A 12 -2.65 -28.89 -47.66
C VAL A 12 -2.87 -28.82 -46.17
N LEU A 13 -2.79 -29.98 -45.47
CA LEU A 13 -2.97 -30.04 -44.00
C LEU A 13 -1.83 -29.35 -43.25
N ILE A 14 -0.58 -29.48 -43.71
CA ILE A 14 0.58 -28.82 -43.09
C ILE A 14 0.50 -27.28 -43.32
N GLY A 15 0.05 -26.80 -44.46
CA GLY A 15 -0.15 -25.39 -44.72
C GLY A 15 -1.19 -24.73 -43.82
N PHE A 16 -2.27 -25.45 -43.47
CA PHE A 16 -3.35 -24.92 -42.65
C PHE A 16 -2.94 -24.80 -41.15
N VAL A 17 -2.12 -25.71 -40.63
CA VAL A 17 -1.63 -25.69 -39.24
C VAL A 17 -0.62 -24.56 -39.02
N VAL A 18 0.25 -24.27 -40.00
CA VAL A 18 1.25 -23.18 -39.88
C VAL A 18 0.59 -21.81 -39.99
N SER A 19 -0.48 -21.67 -40.77
CA SER A 19 -1.18 -20.38 -40.93
C SER A 19 -2.00 -19.94 -39.71
N SER A 20 -2.36 -20.87 -38.80
CA SER A 20 -3.14 -20.55 -37.60
C SER A 20 -2.29 -20.02 -36.42
N MET A 21 -0.96 -20.06 -36.51
CA MET A 21 -0.07 -19.59 -35.42
C MET A 21 0.32 -18.11 -35.51
N VAL A 22 -0.09 -17.38 -36.53
CA VAL A 22 0.47 -16.04 -36.83
C VAL A 22 -0.45 -14.88 -36.40
N ASN A 23 -1.65 -15.12 -35.87
CA ASN A 23 -2.60 -14.05 -35.59
C ASN A 23 -3.11 -14.05 -34.14
N PHE A 24 -2.21 -13.99 -33.16
CA PHE A 24 -2.55 -13.38 -31.87
C PHE A 24 -1.98 -11.96 -31.84
N PRO A 25 -2.78 -10.92 -32.05
CA PRO A 25 -2.36 -9.59 -31.65
C PRO A 25 -2.19 -9.66 -30.14
N ALA A 26 -0.96 -9.68 -29.66
CA ALA A 26 -0.67 -9.39 -28.26
C ALA A 26 -1.12 -7.96 -28.02
N MET A 27 -2.38 -7.78 -27.63
CA MET A 27 -2.83 -6.54 -27.01
C MET A 27 -2.11 -6.45 -25.66
N ALA A 28 -0.89 -5.93 -25.70
CA ALA A 28 -0.22 -5.43 -24.52
C ALA A 28 -1.08 -4.26 -24.03
N ALA A 29 -2.04 -4.54 -23.14
CA ALA A 29 -2.74 -3.51 -22.43
C ALA A 29 -1.67 -2.77 -21.62
N SER A 30 -1.38 -1.53 -22.00
CA SER A 30 -0.44 -0.67 -21.29
C SER A 30 -1.01 -0.44 -19.90
N ALA A 31 -0.48 -1.15 -18.92
CA ALA A 31 -0.89 -0.99 -17.53
C ALA A 31 -0.58 0.44 -17.09
N LYS A 32 -1.58 1.14 -16.53
CA LYS A 32 -1.38 2.49 -16.01
C LYS A 32 -0.64 2.39 -14.67
N PRO A 33 0.48 3.11 -14.46
CA PRO A 33 1.15 3.12 -13.18
C PRO A 33 0.26 3.74 -12.10
N LEU A 34 0.28 3.19 -10.91
CA LEU A 34 -0.42 3.69 -9.72
C LEU A 34 0.44 4.67 -8.94
N GLY A 35 1.76 4.56 -9.04
CA GLY A 35 2.70 5.41 -8.35
C GLY A 35 4.06 5.43 -9.02
N MET A 36 4.96 6.25 -8.48
CA MET A 36 6.35 6.39 -8.92
C MET A 36 7.25 6.47 -7.69
N VAL A 37 8.36 5.76 -7.72
CA VAL A 37 9.39 5.80 -6.67
C VAL A 37 10.12 7.15 -6.73
N VAL A 38 10.15 7.86 -5.61
CA VAL A 38 10.84 9.16 -5.47
C VAL A 38 12.17 9.01 -4.73
N ILE A 39 12.21 8.15 -3.72
CA ILE A 39 13.42 7.79 -2.97
C ILE A 39 13.35 6.30 -2.67
N ALA A 40 14.49 5.63 -2.79
CA ALA A 40 14.64 4.22 -2.42
C ALA A 40 16.04 4.00 -1.80
N ASN A 41 16.05 3.49 -0.58
CA ASN A 41 17.24 3.03 0.10
C ASN A 41 16.99 1.62 0.62
N HIS A 42 17.79 0.63 0.22
CA HIS A 42 17.59 -0.78 0.60
C HIS A 42 16.11 -1.22 0.47
N ALA A 43 15.54 -0.91 -0.69
CA ALA A 43 14.14 -1.15 -1.00
C ALA A 43 14.01 -1.90 -2.32
N LYS A 44 12.89 -2.62 -2.48
CA LYS A 44 12.62 -3.49 -3.63
C LYS A 44 11.22 -3.28 -4.16
N VAL A 45 11.09 -3.41 -5.48
CA VAL A 45 9.83 -3.55 -6.20
C VAL A 45 9.89 -4.87 -6.95
N ASP A 46 8.97 -5.81 -6.71
CA ASP A 46 8.96 -7.16 -7.27
C ASP A 46 10.31 -7.90 -7.14
N ASN A 47 10.92 -7.83 -5.95
CA ASN A 47 12.23 -8.40 -5.64
C ASN A 47 13.43 -7.77 -6.37
N ALA A 48 13.23 -6.85 -7.31
CA ALA A 48 14.30 -6.05 -7.90
C ALA A 48 14.60 -4.82 -7.01
N ASN A 49 15.84 -4.35 -7.03
CA ASN A 49 16.17 -3.11 -6.33
C ASN A 49 15.33 -1.96 -6.90
N ALA A 50 14.69 -1.21 -6.00
CA ALA A 50 13.89 -0.06 -6.40
C ALA A 50 14.81 1.07 -6.88
N GLU A 51 14.49 1.62 -8.05
CA GLU A 51 15.20 2.75 -8.64
C GLU A 51 14.35 4.02 -8.54
N ILE A 52 15.01 5.17 -8.37
CA ILE A 52 14.33 6.47 -8.39
C ILE A 52 13.75 6.70 -9.78
N GLY A 53 12.49 7.09 -9.86
CA GLY A 53 11.76 7.29 -11.11
C GLY A 53 11.09 6.02 -11.64
N ALA A 54 11.28 4.86 -10.99
CA ALA A 54 10.58 3.63 -11.39
C ALA A 54 9.07 3.75 -11.16
N ASP A 55 8.31 3.34 -12.14
CA ASP A 55 6.86 3.23 -12.03
C ASP A 55 6.47 2.01 -11.19
N VAL A 56 5.40 2.15 -10.40
CA VAL A 56 4.81 1.08 -9.60
C VAL A 56 3.42 0.78 -10.13
N PHE A 57 3.18 -0.48 -10.45
CA PHE A 57 1.93 -0.95 -11.03
C PHE A 57 1.06 -1.67 -10.00
N ALA A 58 -0.14 -2.02 -10.45
CA ALA A 58 -1.08 -2.80 -9.65
C ALA A 58 -0.54 -4.20 -9.36
N GLY A 59 -0.44 -4.55 -8.08
CA GLY A 59 0.01 -5.86 -7.62
C GLY A 59 1.50 -5.95 -7.32
N ASP A 60 2.31 -4.94 -7.69
CA ASP A 60 3.73 -4.93 -7.39
C ASP A 60 3.97 -5.09 -5.89
N ALA A 61 4.88 -5.99 -5.55
CA ALA A 61 5.32 -6.21 -4.18
C ALA A 61 6.38 -5.19 -3.80
N LEU A 62 6.09 -4.37 -2.80
CA LEU A 62 6.98 -3.35 -2.26
C LEU A 62 7.57 -3.85 -0.95
N ALA A 63 8.88 -3.81 -0.81
CA ALA A 63 9.55 -4.25 0.40
C ALA A 63 10.72 -3.33 0.75
N THR A 64 10.98 -3.16 2.05
CA THR A 64 12.16 -2.50 2.59
C THR A 64 12.89 -3.44 3.53
N ASP A 65 14.22 -3.41 3.50
CA ASP A 65 15.05 -4.16 4.43
C ASP A 65 15.03 -3.54 5.84
N SER A 66 15.72 -4.13 6.79
CA SER A 66 15.73 -3.69 8.21
C SER A 66 16.23 -2.25 8.44
N THR A 67 16.95 -1.68 7.49
CA THR A 67 17.40 -0.28 7.48
C THR A 67 16.88 0.48 6.27
N GLY A 68 15.98 -0.16 5.50
CA GLY A 68 15.47 0.35 4.25
C GLY A 68 14.39 1.40 4.42
N THR A 69 14.27 2.27 3.43
CA THR A 69 13.17 3.23 3.31
C THR A 69 12.80 3.42 1.84
N MET A 70 11.52 3.66 1.57
CA MET A 70 11.04 4.00 0.24
C MET A 70 10.03 5.13 0.34
N ARG A 71 10.13 6.11 -0.54
CA ARG A 71 9.10 7.12 -0.75
C ARG A 71 8.55 7.03 -2.16
N MET A 72 7.25 7.06 -2.27
CA MET A 72 6.55 7.01 -3.55
C MET A 72 5.53 8.15 -3.63
N LYS A 73 5.35 8.65 -4.84
CA LYS A 73 4.23 9.54 -5.18
C LYS A 73 3.10 8.68 -5.76
N VAL A 74 1.91 8.80 -5.19
CA VAL A 74 0.70 8.05 -5.57
C VAL A 74 -0.41 9.07 -5.80
N GLY A 75 -0.60 9.50 -7.03
CA GLY A 75 -1.51 10.60 -7.35
C GLY A 75 -1.10 11.91 -6.64
N ALA A 76 -2.01 12.48 -5.84
CA ALA A 76 -1.77 13.66 -5.01
C ALA A 76 -1.19 13.31 -3.62
N SER A 77 -0.91 12.04 -3.37
CA SER A 77 -0.44 11.53 -2.09
C SER A 77 1.03 11.13 -2.15
N GLN A 78 1.68 11.14 -1.00
CA GLN A 78 2.98 10.53 -0.79
C GLN A 78 2.84 9.37 0.18
N VAL A 79 3.49 8.27 -0.15
CA VAL A 79 3.52 7.04 0.66
C VAL A 79 4.96 6.76 1.03
N TYR A 80 5.18 6.46 2.30
CA TYR A 80 6.49 6.22 2.90
C TYR A 80 6.51 4.80 3.49
N LEU A 81 7.39 3.95 3.02
CA LEU A 81 7.65 2.67 3.65
C LEU A 81 8.90 2.83 4.52
N LEU A 82 8.78 2.52 5.81
CA LEU A 82 9.89 2.51 6.75
C LEU A 82 10.56 1.13 6.74
N ALA A 83 11.53 0.93 7.63
CA ALA A 83 12.28 -0.31 7.75
C ALA A 83 11.37 -1.54 7.94
N SER A 84 11.77 -2.68 7.38
CA SER A 84 11.08 -3.97 7.49
C SER A 84 9.59 -3.93 7.09
N THR A 85 9.25 -3.14 6.10
CA THR A 85 7.87 -2.97 5.63
C THR A 85 7.62 -3.77 4.36
N SER A 86 6.45 -4.41 4.30
CA SER A 86 5.93 -5.09 3.11
C SER A 86 4.55 -4.55 2.78
N ALA A 87 4.38 -4.10 1.54
CA ALA A 87 3.14 -3.51 1.04
C ALA A 87 2.90 -3.85 -0.43
N THR A 88 1.68 -3.65 -0.90
CA THR A 88 1.30 -3.73 -2.33
C THR A 88 0.38 -2.57 -2.68
N LEU A 89 0.39 -2.13 -3.94
CA LEU A 89 -0.58 -1.18 -4.45
C LEU A 89 -1.65 -1.89 -5.28
N ALA A 90 -2.88 -1.45 -5.13
CA ALA A 90 -4.01 -1.92 -5.93
C ALA A 90 -4.88 -0.76 -6.38
N PRO A 91 -5.47 -0.80 -7.57
CA PRO A 91 -6.48 0.16 -7.97
C PRO A 91 -7.78 -0.08 -7.18
N GLY A 92 -8.44 0.99 -6.77
CA GLY A 92 -9.83 0.99 -6.33
C GLY A 92 -10.69 1.73 -7.36
N GLU A 93 -11.97 1.89 -7.09
CA GLU A 93 -12.91 2.56 -8.02
C GLU A 93 -12.44 4.00 -8.31
N ASP A 94 -12.27 4.83 -7.26
CA ASP A 94 -11.87 6.24 -7.38
C ASP A 94 -10.58 6.55 -6.59
N ARG A 95 -9.87 5.53 -6.12
CA ARG A 95 -8.73 5.68 -5.21
C ARG A 95 -7.67 4.61 -5.42
N VAL A 96 -6.50 4.84 -4.89
CA VAL A 96 -5.46 3.83 -4.79
C VAL A 96 -5.49 3.22 -3.39
N ARG A 97 -5.43 1.91 -3.32
CA ARG A 97 -5.31 1.18 -2.06
C ARG A 97 -3.86 0.72 -1.89
N ALA A 98 -3.23 1.17 -0.81
CA ALA A 98 -1.95 0.64 -0.36
C ALA A 98 -2.22 -0.40 0.75
N LYS A 99 -1.96 -1.67 0.49
CA LYS A 99 -2.14 -2.74 1.47
C LYS A 99 -0.80 -3.01 2.15
N VAL A 100 -0.72 -2.76 3.46
CA VAL A 100 0.44 -3.09 4.28
C VAL A 100 0.17 -4.38 5.04
N THR A 101 1.09 -5.33 4.95
CA THR A 101 0.99 -6.64 5.62
C THR A 101 1.90 -6.76 6.83
N GLN A 102 2.99 -5.99 6.84
CA GLN A 102 3.98 -5.97 7.91
C GLN A 102 4.74 -4.65 7.88
N GLY A 103 5.21 -4.21 9.04
CA GLY A 103 6.04 -3.01 9.18
C GLY A 103 5.24 -1.73 9.27
N THR A 104 5.81 -0.62 8.83
CA THR A 104 5.26 0.71 9.05
C THR A 104 5.17 1.49 7.75
N LEU A 105 3.96 1.94 7.44
CA LEU A 105 3.65 2.80 6.31
C LEU A 105 3.19 4.16 6.82
N GLY A 106 3.89 5.23 6.42
CA GLY A 106 3.43 6.60 6.57
C GLY A 106 2.77 7.09 5.29
N PHE A 107 1.87 8.04 5.39
CA PHE A 107 1.32 8.70 4.22
C PHE A 107 0.97 10.17 4.50
N SER A 108 1.13 10.98 3.46
CA SER A 108 0.67 12.37 3.46
C SER A 108 -0.19 12.59 2.23
N THR A 109 -1.34 13.21 2.39
CA THR A 109 -2.25 13.51 1.27
C THR A 109 -2.99 14.81 1.47
N SER A 110 -3.12 15.58 0.40
CA SER A 110 -4.04 16.74 0.31
C SER A 110 -5.43 16.34 -0.21
N SER A 111 -5.59 15.08 -0.65
CA SER A 111 -6.84 14.53 -1.18
C SER A 111 -7.17 13.21 -0.49
N PRO A 112 -7.67 13.26 0.76
CA PRO A 112 -7.86 12.07 1.61
C PRO A 112 -8.72 10.98 0.98
N SER A 113 -9.67 11.34 0.11
CA SER A 113 -10.54 10.39 -0.58
C SER A 113 -9.82 9.54 -1.64
N GLN A 114 -8.63 9.94 -2.09
CA GLN A 114 -7.90 9.26 -3.17
C GLN A 114 -6.97 8.15 -2.70
N LEU A 115 -6.69 8.06 -1.40
CA LEU A 115 -5.81 7.04 -0.83
C LEU A 115 -6.51 6.28 0.30
N GLU A 116 -6.34 4.97 0.29
CA GLU A 116 -6.83 4.05 1.31
C GLU A 116 -5.71 3.12 1.74
N ILE A 117 -5.51 2.96 3.05
CA ILE A 117 -4.51 2.04 3.59
C ILE A 117 -5.22 0.80 4.12
N GLY A 118 -5.01 -0.33 3.44
CA GLY A 118 -5.48 -1.64 3.88
C GLY A 118 -4.50 -2.28 4.85
N THR A 119 -5.02 -2.85 5.92
CA THR A 119 -4.26 -3.58 6.95
C THR A 119 -4.92 -4.93 7.23
N PRO A 120 -4.27 -5.86 7.93
CA PRO A 120 -4.92 -7.11 8.35
C PRO A 120 -6.16 -6.91 9.23
N LEU A 121 -6.24 -5.80 9.97
CA LEU A 121 -7.34 -5.54 10.91
C LEU A 121 -8.43 -4.63 10.34
N GLY A 122 -8.25 -4.09 9.14
CA GLY A 122 -9.22 -3.20 8.52
C GLY A 122 -8.60 -2.18 7.58
N VAL A 123 -9.30 -1.08 7.39
CA VAL A 123 -8.97 -0.04 6.43
C VAL A 123 -8.86 1.31 7.12
N VAL A 124 -7.84 2.09 6.76
CA VAL A 124 -7.60 3.45 7.25
C VAL A 124 -7.76 4.43 6.09
N ARG A 125 -8.52 5.47 6.28
CA ARG A 125 -8.74 6.57 5.33
C ARG A 125 -8.49 7.90 6.01
N GLY A 126 -8.11 8.90 5.24
CA GLY A 126 -8.15 10.28 5.72
C GLY A 126 -9.59 10.73 5.96
N GLY A 127 -9.79 11.56 6.98
CA GLY A 127 -11.06 12.23 7.24
C GLY A 127 -11.36 13.30 6.20
N ASP A 128 -12.56 13.88 6.26
CA ASP A 128 -13.04 14.79 5.24
C ASP A 128 -12.31 16.14 5.23
N GLY A 129 -11.88 16.56 4.04
CA GLY A 129 -11.67 17.95 3.67
C GLY A 129 -10.34 18.59 4.07
N GLN A 130 -9.42 17.91 4.74
CA GLN A 130 -8.13 18.48 5.17
C GLN A 130 -6.93 17.66 4.71
N ARG A 131 -5.76 18.28 4.71
CA ARG A 131 -4.50 17.59 4.59
C ARG A 131 -4.39 16.56 5.72
N VAL A 132 -3.91 15.38 5.39
CA VAL A 132 -3.68 14.31 6.36
C VAL A 132 -2.22 13.90 6.30
N PHE A 133 -1.59 13.80 7.49
CA PHE A 133 -0.33 13.13 7.67
C PHE A 133 -0.47 12.09 8.79
N ALA A 134 -0.22 10.84 8.47
CA ALA A 134 -0.46 9.74 9.38
C ALA A 134 0.50 8.56 9.15
N GLN A 135 0.53 7.68 10.14
CA GLN A 135 1.33 6.47 10.14
C GLN A 135 0.48 5.27 10.55
N VAL A 136 0.70 4.15 9.88
CA VAL A 136 0.08 2.86 10.19
C VAL A 136 1.19 1.84 10.38
N ALA A 137 1.32 1.29 11.58
CA ALA A 137 2.28 0.24 11.92
C ALA A 137 1.56 -1.09 12.14
N VAL A 138 1.85 -2.08 11.32
CA VAL A 138 1.40 -3.47 11.48
C VAL A 138 2.46 -4.21 12.27
N LEU A 139 2.23 -4.35 13.58
CA LEU A 139 3.16 -4.95 14.53
C LEU A 139 3.13 -6.48 14.49
N SER A 140 1.94 -7.02 14.19
CA SER A 140 1.70 -8.45 13.97
C SER A 140 0.41 -8.63 13.17
N PRO A 141 0.07 -9.83 12.70
CA PRO A 141 -1.21 -10.09 12.04
C PRO A 141 -2.44 -9.73 12.90
N THR A 142 -2.25 -9.67 14.22
CA THR A 142 -3.32 -9.41 15.19
C THR A 142 -3.18 -8.08 15.93
N LYS A 143 -2.13 -7.29 15.64
CA LYS A 143 -1.88 -6.03 16.34
C LYS A 143 -1.39 -4.95 15.38
N MET A 144 -2.05 -3.79 15.44
CA MET A 144 -1.61 -2.61 14.70
C MET A 144 -1.71 -1.35 15.54
N GLN A 145 -0.96 -0.32 15.14
CA GLN A 145 -0.99 1.01 15.72
C GLN A 145 -1.19 2.04 14.60
N ILE A 146 -2.02 3.02 14.84
CA ILE A 146 -2.32 4.09 13.89
C ILE A 146 -2.14 5.42 14.60
N SER A 147 -1.34 6.32 14.02
CA SER A 147 -1.10 7.65 14.58
C SER A 147 -1.49 8.72 13.55
N ALA A 148 -2.32 9.66 13.95
CA ALA A 148 -2.69 10.84 13.16
C ALA A 148 -1.84 12.03 13.63
N TYR A 149 -0.90 12.50 12.79
CA TYR A 149 -0.05 13.65 13.11
C TYR A 149 -0.69 14.97 12.68
N GLU A 150 -1.38 14.96 11.53
CA GLU A 150 -2.09 16.10 10.97
C GLU A 150 -3.41 15.62 10.38
N GLY A 151 -4.49 16.31 10.67
CA GLY A 151 -5.84 15.95 10.24
C GLY A 151 -6.42 14.74 10.97
N SER A 152 -7.62 14.35 10.62
CA SER A 152 -8.31 13.20 11.22
C SER A 152 -8.27 11.96 10.32
N LEU A 153 -8.41 10.78 10.94
CA LEU A 153 -8.49 9.51 10.23
C LEU A 153 -9.81 8.80 10.54
N LEU A 154 -10.33 8.09 9.57
CA LEU A 154 -11.41 7.13 9.72
C LEU A 154 -10.84 5.72 9.61
N VAL A 155 -10.99 4.94 10.66
CA VAL A 155 -10.64 3.53 10.70
C VAL A 155 -11.91 2.71 10.57
N ILE A 156 -11.93 1.79 9.63
CA ILE A 156 -13.02 0.85 9.40
C ILE A 156 -12.45 -0.55 9.66
N ALA A 157 -12.84 -1.14 10.76
CA ALA A 157 -12.41 -2.46 11.14
C ALA A 157 -12.98 -3.55 10.22
N ALA A 158 -12.37 -4.72 10.20
CA ALA A 158 -12.83 -5.85 9.38
C ALA A 158 -14.25 -6.32 9.72
N ASN A 159 -14.69 -6.13 10.98
CA ASN A 159 -16.06 -6.38 11.43
C ASN A 159 -17.07 -5.27 11.08
N GLY A 160 -16.61 -4.19 10.40
CA GLY A 160 -17.45 -3.06 10.00
C GLY A 160 -17.51 -1.91 11.02
N ASP A 161 -16.94 -2.07 12.20
CA ASP A 161 -16.86 -0.99 13.19
C ASP A 161 -16.08 0.20 12.65
N ARG A 162 -16.56 1.41 12.96
CA ARG A 162 -15.95 2.66 12.52
C ARG A 162 -15.43 3.45 13.71
N LYS A 163 -14.21 3.92 13.61
CA LYS A 163 -13.61 4.78 14.62
C LYS A 163 -12.90 5.95 13.98
N THR A 164 -13.11 7.14 14.50
CA THR A 164 -12.37 8.34 14.11
C THR A 164 -11.21 8.54 15.06
N ILE A 165 -10.05 8.87 14.51
CA ILE A 165 -8.86 9.27 15.25
C ILE A 165 -8.67 10.76 14.97
N ALA A 166 -8.61 11.58 16.01
CA ALA A 166 -8.35 13.00 15.87
C ALA A 166 -6.84 13.27 15.68
N GLU A 167 -6.53 14.47 15.22
CA GLU A 167 -5.15 14.95 15.13
C GLU A 167 -4.44 14.83 16.49
N GLY A 168 -3.20 14.36 16.48
CA GLY A 168 -2.40 14.12 17.66
C GLY A 168 -2.75 12.84 18.43
N GLU A 169 -3.73 12.05 17.99
CA GLU A 169 -4.11 10.81 18.64
C GLU A 169 -3.43 9.58 18.03
N THR A 170 -3.26 8.58 18.88
CA THR A 170 -2.80 7.24 18.49
C THR A 170 -3.81 6.21 18.95
N LEU A 171 -4.14 5.28 18.06
CA LEU A 171 -5.04 4.17 18.29
C LEU A 171 -4.30 2.85 18.14
N GLU A 172 -4.37 1.98 19.16
CA GLU A 172 -3.95 0.58 19.06
C GLU A 172 -5.16 -0.31 18.83
N GLY A 173 -5.05 -1.19 17.81
CA GLY A 173 -6.01 -2.25 17.51
C GLY A 173 -5.40 -3.60 17.76
N THR A 174 -6.12 -4.45 18.50
CA THR A 174 -5.73 -5.84 18.74
C THR A 174 -6.93 -6.74 18.48
N LEU A 175 -6.76 -7.79 17.67
CA LEU A 175 -7.75 -8.86 17.56
C LEU A 175 -7.83 -9.56 18.93
N ALA A 176 -9.03 -9.61 19.49
CA ALA A 176 -9.26 -10.41 20.67
C ALA A 176 -8.97 -11.88 20.34
N ALA A 177 -8.11 -12.51 21.12
CA ALA A 177 -7.97 -13.97 21.04
C ALA A 177 -9.32 -14.59 21.44
N PRO A 178 -9.79 -15.66 20.76
CA PRO A 178 -10.94 -16.39 21.23
C PRO A 178 -10.64 -16.88 22.66
N GLU A 179 -11.49 -16.51 23.62
CA GLU A 179 -11.32 -16.94 25.01
C GLU A 179 -11.43 -18.47 25.08
N PRO A 180 -10.42 -19.19 25.59
CA PRO A 180 -10.52 -20.60 25.79
C PRO A 180 -11.45 -20.87 26.99
N GLY A 181 -12.71 -21.19 26.75
CA GLY A 181 -13.60 -21.76 27.75
C GLY A 181 -14.66 -20.86 28.36
N GLY A 182 -15.42 -20.15 27.58
CA GLY A 182 -16.73 -19.64 28.00
C GLY A 182 -17.81 -20.66 27.62
N GLY A 183 -18.59 -21.11 28.58
CA GLY A 183 -19.63 -22.12 28.40
C GLY A 183 -20.62 -21.82 27.28
N GLN A 184 -21.16 -22.89 26.72
CA GLN A 184 -22.23 -22.88 25.72
C GLN A 184 -23.43 -22.07 26.24
N ASP A 185 -23.48 -20.78 25.92
CA ASP A 185 -24.72 -20.04 25.88
C ASP A 185 -25.12 -19.83 24.42
N GLN A 186 -26.17 -20.48 24.12
CA GLN A 186 -26.87 -20.63 22.85
C GLN A 186 -27.23 -19.27 22.25
N TYR A 187 -26.91 -19.06 20.96
CA TYR A 187 -27.28 -17.91 20.15
C TYR A 187 -26.60 -16.57 20.47
N GLY A 188 -25.29 -16.52 20.24
CA GLY A 188 -24.57 -15.28 20.02
C GLY A 188 -23.65 -15.44 18.82
N VAL A 189 -23.93 -14.72 17.74
CA VAL A 189 -22.97 -14.56 16.63
C VAL A 189 -21.70 -14.01 17.26
N GLY A 190 -20.64 -14.80 17.31
CA GLY A 190 -19.35 -14.37 17.82
C GLY A 190 -18.87 -13.18 17.01
N HIS A 191 -18.98 -12.00 17.57
CA HIS A 191 -18.29 -10.85 17.06
C HIS A 191 -16.83 -11.05 17.42
N ASP A 192 -16.01 -11.45 16.47
CA ASP A 192 -14.55 -11.34 16.54
C ASP A 192 -14.22 -9.84 16.58
N GLY A 193 -14.41 -9.24 17.77
CA GLY A 193 -14.27 -7.81 17.99
C GLY A 193 -12.80 -7.42 18.04
N ILE A 194 -12.44 -6.36 17.35
CA ILE A 194 -11.13 -5.72 17.50
C ILE A 194 -11.19 -4.87 18.78
N ASN A 195 -10.29 -5.16 19.70
CA ASN A 195 -10.14 -4.34 20.92
C ASN A 195 -9.33 -3.09 20.60
N TRP A 196 -10.00 -1.94 20.63
CA TRP A 196 -9.40 -0.63 20.35
C TRP A 196 -9.04 0.07 21.66
N LYS A 197 -7.77 0.42 21.83
CA LYS A 197 -7.31 1.24 22.95
C LYS A 197 -6.74 2.54 22.45
N HIS A 198 -7.24 3.65 22.99
CA HIS A 198 -6.58 4.94 22.82
C HIS A 198 -5.33 4.96 23.69
N VAL A 199 -4.20 5.20 23.06
CA VAL A 199 -2.93 5.43 23.72
C VAL A 199 -2.70 6.93 23.71
N ALA A 200 -2.59 7.52 24.89
CA ALA A 200 -2.29 8.94 24.99
C ALA A 200 -0.93 9.23 24.31
N PHE A 201 -0.91 10.21 23.43
CA PHE A 201 0.31 10.67 22.77
C PHE A 201 1.18 11.36 23.82
N VAL A 202 2.10 10.62 24.44
CA VAL A 202 3.16 11.23 25.22
C VAL A 202 4.22 11.68 24.23
N ALA A 203 4.34 12.97 24.02
CA ALA A 203 5.26 13.61 23.06
C ALA A 203 6.74 13.19 23.21
N GLY A 204 7.09 12.39 24.18
CA GLY A 204 8.42 11.82 24.38
C GLY A 204 8.60 10.37 23.97
N ALA A 205 7.53 9.60 23.76
CA ALA A 205 7.63 8.16 23.46
C ALA A 205 7.62 7.83 21.96
N ALA A 206 7.18 8.75 21.11
CA ALA A 206 7.21 8.60 19.64
C ALA A 206 8.64 8.53 19.08
N ALA A 207 9.64 8.94 19.86
CA ALA A 207 11.06 8.88 19.49
C ALA A 207 11.59 7.46 19.29
N VAL A 208 10.92 6.45 19.83
CA VAL A 208 11.46 5.07 19.85
C VAL A 208 11.04 4.25 18.62
N LEU A 209 10.01 4.67 17.89
CA LEU A 209 9.49 3.89 16.75
C LEU A 209 9.48 4.66 15.41
N GLY A 210 10.42 5.55 15.18
CA GLY A 210 10.63 6.13 13.85
C GLY A 210 9.76 7.34 13.49
N GLY A 211 8.86 7.80 14.37
CA GLY A 211 8.01 8.96 14.11
C GLY A 211 8.81 10.26 13.95
N THR A 212 9.86 10.45 14.74
CA THR A 212 10.75 11.62 14.63
C THR A 212 11.61 11.57 13.37
N ALA A 213 12.03 10.37 12.93
CA ALA A 213 12.79 10.23 11.70
C ALA A 213 11.93 10.58 10.48
N LEU A 214 10.65 10.25 10.50
CA LEU A 214 9.71 10.58 9.44
C LEU A 214 9.42 12.09 9.40
N ALA A 215 9.20 12.73 10.56
CA ALA A 215 8.95 14.15 10.66
C ALA A 215 10.17 14.98 10.22
N LEU A 216 11.36 14.68 10.72
CA LEU A 216 12.61 15.35 10.35
C LEU A 216 12.95 15.16 8.86
N TRP A 217 12.59 14.01 8.32
CA TRP A 217 12.82 13.71 6.91
C TRP A 217 11.85 14.45 5.97
N LEU A 218 10.64 14.73 6.42
CA LEU A 218 9.66 15.57 5.70
C LEU A 218 10.07 17.04 5.68
N GLU A 219 10.60 17.60 6.79
CA GLU A 219 11.06 18.98 6.85
C GLU A 219 12.24 19.25 5.91
N GLN A 220 13.13 18.28 5.70
CA GLN A 220 14.26 18.44 4.77
C GLN A 220 13.85 18.48 3.29
N THR A 221 12.62 18.08 2.95
CA THR A 221 12.16 18.06 1.55
C THR A 221 11.31 19.28 1.15
N GLU A 222 10.89 20.12 2.11
CA GLU A 222 10.11 21.33 1.83
C GLU A 222 10.95 22.61 1.62
N SER A 223 12.27 22.55 1.86
CA SER A 223 13.13 23.75 1.77
C SER A 223 13.56 24.15 0.35
N CYS A 224 12.98 23.57 -0.70
CA CYS A 224 13.24 23.94 -2.08
C CYS A 224 11.97 24.35 -2.85
N THR A 225 11.14 25.23 -2.30
CA THR A 225 9.99 25.82 -3.02
C THR A 225 10.02 27.33 -3.08
N VAL A 226 11.17 27.95 -3.34
CA VAL A 226 11.20 29.33 -3.84
C VAL A 226 12.30 29.45 -4.89
N PRO A 227 12.01 29.70 -6.17
CA PRO A 227 12.99 30.22 -7.11
C PRO A 227 13.17 31.74 -6.92
N PRO A 228 14.34 32.32 -7.18
CA PRO A 228 15.36 31.81 -8.09
C PRO A 228 16.71 31.54 -7.42
N CYS A 229 17.23 30.32 -7.59
CA CYS A 229 18.67 30.13 -7.45
C CYS A 229 19.36 30.73 -8.69
N ASN A 230 19.47 32.04 -8.71
CA ASN A 230 20.35 32.76 -9.60
C ASN A 230 21.72 32.74 -8.95
N GLY A 231 22.56 31.82 -9.30
CA GLY A 231 23.95 31.72 -8.95
C GLY A 231 24.74 31.67 -10.22
N GLY A 232 25.01 32.86 -10.77
CA GLY A 232 26.00 33.04 -11.80
C GLY A 232 27.41 32.82 -11.24
N PHE A 233 28.23 32.46 -12.16
CA PHE A 233 29.69 32.25 -12.27
C PHE A 233 30.13 30.82 -12.18
#